data_b5d067717904203684a2f98caf107315
#
_entry.id   b5d067717904203684a2f98caf107315
#
_cell.length_a   1.000
_cell.length_b   1.000
_cell.length_c   1.000
_cell.angle_alpha   90.00
_cell.angle_beta   90.00
_cell.angle_gamma   90.00
#
_symmetry.space_group_name_H-M   'P 1'
#
loop_
_entity.id
_entity.type
_entity.pdbx_description
1 polymer ?
#
loop_
_entity_poly.entity_id
_entity_poly.type
_entity_poly.pdbx_seq_one_letter_code
_entity_poly.pdbx_strand_id
1 'polypeptide(L)'
;MARKIQKNKMWGGRFNTDQDKIMLEMNSSIEFDSRLYLEDIIASIAHAKMLGKKKIISSVESQKIISGLKKIKIEFEKGIFNLDPLLEDIHMNIEANLQKKIGNVAKKLHTGRSRNDQVATDMRLYMRKQCQEIIKKITMIQKELSKKANKYYDFIMPGFTHMQIAQPVTFGHHLLAYVEMLERDKNRFHDALKRINQSPLGAAALAGTTFPIDREMTSKALGFTNPMANSIDAVSSRDFIIEPLAAASILASHLSRFSEEIILWVSEGFDFIELPDSLATGSSIMPQKKNPDIAELVRGKNGRVIGALMSILVVMKGLPLAYSKDLQEDKELTFDAIDNILNSLEAINAIIKKLKPKKENLSSAAQKSYSTATDLADWLVSNLNIPFREAHKITGNIVRYCEKKKIKLSELTIKELKSFNKKINDDIFNVLDAEQSVNQKKSFGSTSPLMVKKSATKWIKKLQNEKK
;
A
#
# COMPACT_ATOMS: atom_id res chain seq x y z
N MET A 1 -40.78 -20.36 -17.12
CA MET A 1 -41.39 -20.70 -15.81
C MET A 1 -41.02 -19.62 -14.82
N ALA A 2 -41.97 -18.82 -14.38
CA ALA A 2 -41.73 -17.81 -13.36
C ALA A 2 -41.39 -18.50 -12.02
N ARG A 3 -40.13 -18.37 -11.56
CA ARG A 3 -39.74 -18.83 -10.21
C ARG A 3 -40.60 -18.07 -9.21
N LYS A 4 -41.41 -18.76 -8.42
CA LYS A 4 -42.11 -18.20 -7.27
C LYS A 4 -41.04 -17.55 -6.36
N ILE A 5 -41.09 -16.22 -6.21
CA ILE A 5 -40.25 -15.47 -5.26
C ILE A 5 -40.62 -15.95 -3.88
N GLN A 6 -39.68 -16.55 -3.17
CA GLN A 6 -39.89 -17.10 -1.83
C GLN A 6 -39.87 -15.94 -0.84
N LYS A 7 -40.93 -15.79 -0.01
CA LYS A 7 -40.95 -14.83 1.12
C LYS A 7 -39.65 -14.90 1.90
N ASN A 8 -39.03 -13.75 2.14
CA ASN A 8 -37.91 -13.66 3.07
C ASN A 8 -38.43 -14.03 4.48
N LYS A 9 -38.16 -15.25 4.94
CA LYS A 9 -38.71 -15.82 6.17
C LYS A 9 -38.04 -15.29 7.44
N MET A 10 -36.96 -14.49 7.33
CA MET A 10 -36.17 -14.09 8.49
C MET A 10 -36.71 -12.83 9.20
N TRP A 11 -37.42 -11.93 8.51
CA TRP A 11 -37.99 -10.72 9.11
C TRP A 11 -39.43 -10.37 8.61
N GLY A 12 -40.15 -11.37 8.17
CA GLY A 12 -41.42 -11.22 7.46
C GLY A 12 -42.68 -10.98 8.30
N GLY A 13 -42.58 -10.89 9.62
CA GLY A 13 -43.79 -10.85 10.48
C GLY A 13 -44.71 -9.62 10.34
N ARG A 14 -44.17 -8.49 9.86
CA ARG A 14 -44.88 -7.22 9.66
C ARG A 14 -45.33 -7.00 8.23
N PHE A 15 -44.65 -7.64 7.29
CA PHE A 15 -44.87 -7.40 5.84
C PHE A 15 -45.91 -8.36 5.26
N ASN A 16 -46.88 -7.83 4.55
CA ASN A 16 -47.97 -8.59 3.93
C ASN A 16 -47.73 -8.96 2.49
N THR A 17 -46.77 -8.27 1.84
CA THR A 17 -46.39 -8.49 0.43
C THR A 17 -44.95 -8.90 0.28
N ASP A 18 -44.62 -9.58 -0.79
CA ASP A 18 -43.23 -9.87 -1.16
C ASP A 18 -42.54 -8.59 -1.61
N GLN A 19 -41.20 -8.53 -1.50
CA GLN A 19 -40.41 -7.40 -1.99
C GLN A 19 -40.41 -7.35 -3.52
N ASP A 20 -40.36 -6.14 -4.06
CA ASP A 20 -40.16 -5.91 -5.49
C ASP A 20 -38.78 -6.46 -5.92
N LYS A 21 -38.71 -6.91 -7.18
CA LYS A 21 -37.48 -7.49 -7.74
C LYS A 21 -36.31 -6.49 -7.69
N ILE A 22 -36.55 -5.23 -8.04
CA ILE A 22 -35.50 -4.22 -8.01
C ILE A 22 -34.97 -3.97 -6.58
N MET A 23 -35.85 -4.06 -5.57
CA MET A 23 -35.44 -3.93 -4.17
C MET A 23 -34.56 -5.09 -3.76
N LEU A 24 -34.84 -6.32 -4.18
CA LEU A 24 -34.01 -7.51 -3.90
C LEU A 24 -32.63 -7.38 -4.57
N GLU A 25 -32.60 -6.95 -5.85
CA GLU A 25 -31.36 -6.75 -6.58
C GLU A 25 -30.48 -5.67 -5.98
N MET A 26 -31.03 -4.50 -5.66
CA MET A 26 -30.29 -3.39 -5.05
C MET A 26 -29.83 -3.68 -3.62
N ASN A 27 -30.59 -4.51 -2.89
CA ASN A 27 -30.28 -4.81 -1.49
C ASN A 27 -29.22 -5.90 -1.34
N SER A 28 -29.03 -6.75 -2.37
CA SER A 28 -28.10 -7.89 -2.32
C SER A 28 -26.65 -7.45 -2.32
N SER A 29 -25.86 -8.01 -1.40
CA SER A 29 -24.42 -7.78 -1.29
C SER A 29 -23.59 -9.06 -1.42
N ILE A 30 -24.25 -10.21 -1.62
CA ILE A 30 -23.60 -11.53 -1.59
C ILE A 30 -22.46 -11.68 -2.61
N GLU A 31 -22.52 -11.00 -3.76
CA GLU A 31 -21.50 -11.09 -4.80
C GLU A 31 -20.14 -10.59 -4.32
N PHE A 32 -20.10 -9.55 -3.48
CA PHE A 32 -18.86 -8.97 -2.98
C PHE A 32 -18.58 -9.27 -1.50
N ASP A 33 -19.61 -9.38 -0.63
CA ASP A 33 -19.40 -9.60 0.79
C ASP A 33 -19.12 -11.07 1.16
N SER A 34 -19.29 -12.00 0.22
CA SER A 34 -18.91 -13.40 0.39
C SER A 34 -17.45 -13.59 0.86
N ARG A 35 -16.57 -12.65 0.58
CA ARG A 35 -15.18 -12.66 1.05
C ARG A 35 -15.01 -12.46 2.57
N LEU A 36 -16.05 -12.00 3.26
CA LEU A 36 -16.07 -11.84 4.73
C LEU A 36 -16.44 -13.12 5.49
N TYR A 37 -16.65 -14.24 4.79
CA TYR A 37 -17.10 -15.50 5.43
C TYR A 37 -16.25 -15.92 6.63
N LEU A 38 -14.93 -15.72 6.54
CA LEU A 38 -14.00 -16.12 7.59
C LEU A 38 -14.14 -15.23 8.82
N GLU A 39 -14.21 -13.94 8.62
CA GLU A 39 -14.38 -12.93 9.67
C GLU A 39 -15.71 -13.14 10.39
N ASP A 40 -16.81 -13.34 9.65
CA ASP A 40 -18.13 -13.63 10.24
C ASP A 40 -18.14 -14.94 11.07
N ILE A 41 -17.56 -16.01 10.54
CA ILE A 41 -17.49 -17.28 11.28
C ILE A 41 -16.67 -17.14 12.57
N ILE A 42 -15.54 -16.45 12.52
CA ILE A 42 -14.68 -16.24 13.70
C ILE A 42 -15.42 -15.39 14.75
N ALA A 43 -16.05 -14.29 14.33
CA ALA A 43 -16.83 -13.41 15.20
C ALA A 43 -18.05 -14.15 15.79
N SER A 44 -18.76 -14.92 14.97
CA SER A 44 -19.90 -15.75 15.40
C SER A 44 -19.49 -16.85 16.40
N ILE A 45 -18.33 -17.46 16.23
CA ILE A 45 -17.79 -18.44 17.20
C ILE A 45 -17.48 -17.76 18.55
N ALA A 46 -16.85 -16.58 18.51
CA ALA A 46 -16.57 -15.81 19.73
C ALA A 46 -17.85 -15.41 20.46
N HIS A 47 -18.86 -14.95 19.71
CA HIS A 47 -20.19 -14.62 20.26
C HIS A 47 -20.90 -15.84 20.88
N ALA A 48 -20.97 -16.97 20.17
CA ALA A 48 -21.58 -18.19 20.67
C ALA A 48 -20.90 -18.71 21.95
N LYS A 49 -19.56 -18.63 22.05
CA LYS A 49 -18.81 -18.96 23.26
C LYS A 49 -19.22 -18.07 24.45
N MET A 50 -19.33 -16.77 24.21
CA MET A 50 -19.74 -15.79 25.21
C MET A 50 -21.16 -16.06 25.68
N LEU A 51 -22.12 -16.28 24.76
CA LEU A 51 -23.50 -16.59 25.11
C LEU A 51 -23.59 -17.84 26.03
N GLY A 52 -22.85 -18.90 25.71
CA GLY A 52 -22.77 -20.10 26.53
C GLY A 52 -22.14 -19.85 27.90
N LYS A 53 -21.02 -19.09 27.96
CA LYS A 53 -20.33 -18.77 29.21
C LYS A 53 -21.17 -17.89 30.14
N LYS A 54 -21.94 -16.97 29.57
CA LYS A 54 -22.87 -16.09 30.32
C LYS A 54 -24.22 -16.79 30.61
N LYS A 55 -24.40 -18.07 30.24
CA LYS A 55 -25.62 -18.87 30.44
C LYS A 55 -26.86 -18.27 29.76
N ILE A 56 -26.68 -17.46 28.71
CA ILE A 56 -27.78 -16.93 27.88
C ILE A 56 -28.36 -18.05 27.01
N ILE A 57 -27.48 -18.94 26.55
CA ILE A 57 -27.82 -20.24 25.96
C ILE A 57 -27.13 -21.35 26.78
N SER A 58 -27.58 -22.59 26.64
CA SER A 58 -26.90 -23.70 27.30
C SER A 58 -25.50 -23.96 26.69
N SER A 59 -24.59 -24.56 27.46
CA SER A 59 -23.29 -24.94 26.98
C SER A 59 -23.35 -25.94 25.83
N VAL A 60 -24.31 -26.84 25.84
CA VAL A 60 -24.56 -27.83 24.77
C VAL A 60 -24.97 -27.13 23.48
N GLU A 61 -25.87 -26.14 23.54
CA GLU A 61 -26.28 -25.34 22.38
C GLU A 61 -25.12 -24.52 21.83
N SER A 62 -24.33 -23.88 22.71
CA SER A 62 -23.12 -23.15 22.31
C SER A 62 -22.14 -24.05 21.55
N GLN A 63 -21.83 -25.23 22.07
CA GLN A 63 -20.94 -26.20 21.42
C GLN A 63 -21.48 -26.69 20.08
N LYS A 64 -22.79 -26.91 19.97
CA LYS A 64 -23.46 -27.33 18.74
C LYS A 64 -23.35 -26.24 17.65
N ILE A 65 -23.59 -24.97 18.02
CA ILE A 65 -23.40 -23.81 17.12
C ILE A 65 -21.93 -23.70 16.65
N ILE A 66 -20.98 -23.76 17.58
CA ILE A 66 -19.54 -23.66 17.26
C ILE A 66 -19.12 -24.79 16.32
N SER A 67 -19.56 -26.03 16.58
CA SER A 67 -19.24 -27.15 15.70
C SER A 67 -19.84 -26.99 14.31
N GLY A 68 -21.08 -26.49 14.21
CA GLY A 68 -21.72 -26.18 12.93
C GLY A 68 -20.96 -25.12 12.14
N LEU A 69 -20.58 -24.01 12.78
CA LEU A 69 -19.78 -22.93 12.16
C LEU A 69 -18.42 -23.42 11.66
N LYS A 70 -17.74 -24.27 12.44
CA LYS A 70 -16.46 -24.87 12.01
C LYS A 70 -16.62 -25.76 10.77
N LYS A 71 -17.73 -26.50 10.67
CA LYS A 71 -18.03 -27.29 9.46
C LYS A 71 -18.25 -26.40 8.25
N ILE A 72 -18.99 -25.30 8.40
CA ILE A 72 -19.22 -24.30 7.35
C ILE A 72 -17.88 -23.70 6.90
N LYS A 73 -16.98 -23.34 7.82
CA LYS A 73 -15.64 -22.86 7.49
C LYS A 73 -14.87 -23.83 6.58
N ILE A 74 -14.88 -25.12 6.95
CA ILE A 74 -14.21 -26.17 6.16
C ILE A 74 -14.83 -26.29 4.76
N GLU A 75 -16.15 -26.13 4.62
CA GLU A 75 -16.83 -26.16 3.33
C GLU A 75 -16.41 -24.99 2.44
N PHE A 76 -16.27 -23.79 2.98
CA PHE A 76 -15.71 -22.63 2.28
C PHE A 76 -14.26 -22.90 1.83
N GLU A 77 -13.41 -23.36 2.74
CA GLU A 77 -11.99 -23.64 2.45
C GLU A 77 -11.80 -24.72 1.37
N LYS A 78 -12.75 -25.66 1.26
CA LYS A 78 -12.76 -26.70 0.23
C LYS A 78 -13.46 -26.27 -1.07
N GLY A 79 -14.03 -25.06 -1.13
CA GLY A 79 -14.79 -24.61 -2.30
C GLY A 79 -16.10 -25.36 -2.55
N ILE A 80 -16.66 -26.04 -1.55
CA ILE A 80 -17.90 -26.82 -1.62
C ILE A 80 -19.08 -26.14 -0.95
N PHE A 81 -18.89 -24.96 -0.34
CA PHE A 81 -19.99 -24.19 0.20
C PHE A 81 -20.83 -23.60 -0.93
N ASN A 82 -22.13 -23.88 -0.89
CA ASN A 82 -23.04 -23.40 -1.91
C ASN A 82 -23.70 -22.10 -1.46
N LEU A 83 -23.32 -20.98 -2.07
CA LEU A 83 -23.96 -19.68 -1.86
C LEU A 83 -25.33 -19.67 -2.54
N ASP A 84 -26.34 -19.23 -1.78
CA ASP A 84 -27.68 -18.98 -2.31
C ASP A 84 -27.80 -17.49 -2.68
N PRO A 85 -27.86 -17.14 -3.96
CA PRO A 85 -27.95 -15.74 -4.40
C PRO A 85 -29.31 -15.07 -4.06
N LEU A 86 -30.29 -15.84 -3.59
CA LEU A 86 -31.57 -15.31 -3.11
C LEU A 86 -31.51 -14.82 -1.66
N LEU A 87 -30.41 -15.09 -0.97
CA LEU A 87 -30.14 -14.55 0.36
C LEU A 87 -29.32 -13.28 0.23
N GLU A 88 -29.71 -12.23 0.95
CA GLU A 88 -29.20 -10.88 0.83
C GLU A 88 -27.68 -10.77 0.93
N ASP A 89 -27.08 -11.48 1.90
CA ASP A 89 -25.67 -11.33 2.27
C ASP A 89 -25.02 -12.65 2.71
N ILE A 90 -23.72 -12.63 2.95
CA ILE A 90 -22.94 -13.78 3.43
C ILE A 90 -23.44 -14.25 4.81
N HIS A 91 -23.86 -13.34 5.65
CA HIS A 91 -24.30 -13.63 7.01
C HIS A 91 -25.60 -14.46 7.00
N MET A 92 -26.55 -14.10 6.13
CA MET A 92 -27.77 -14.91 5.93
C MET A 92 -27.45 -16.28 5.34
N ASN A 93 -26.50 -16.37 4.41
CA ASN A 93 -26.03 -17.61 3.84
C ASN A 93 -25.43 -18.54 4.90
N ILE A 94 -24.58 -18.02 5.78
CA ILE A 94 -23.99 -18.78 6.89
C ILE A 94 -25.08 -19.21 7.88
N GLU A 95 -25.98 -18.32 8.26
CA GLU A 95 -27.06 -18.62 9.23
C GLU A 95 -28.02 -19.68 8.69
N ALA A 96 -28.45 -19.57 7.42
CA ALA A 96 -29.31 -20.55 6.75
C ALA A 96 -28.64 -21.94 6.65
N ASN A 97 -27.37 -21.99 6.31
CA ASN A 97 -26.62 -23.24 6.26
C ASN A 97 -26.37 -23.81 7.65
N LEU A 98 -26.14 -22.98 8.64
CA LEU A 98 -26.05 -23.42 10.04
C LEU A 98 -27.37 -24.07 10.47
N GLN A 99 -28.51 -23.45 10.16
CA GLN A 99 -29.83 -24.01 10.47
C GLN A 99 -30.08 -25.36 9.79
N LYS A 100 -29.66 -25.54 8.53
CA LYS A 100 -29.71 -26.84 7.83
C LYS A 100 -28.90 -27.92 8.55
N LYS A 101 -27.76 -27.54 9.18
CA LYS A 101 -26.83 -28.51 9.84
C LYS A 101 -27.23 -28.86 11.25
N ILE A 102 -27.73 -27.90 12.04
CA ILE A 102 -27.94 -28.08 13.47
C ILE A 102 -29.42 -27.84 13.94
N GLY A 103 -30.31 -27.53 12.99
CA GLY A 103 -31.73 -27.31 13.26
C GLY A 103 -31.99 -25.97 13.99
N ASN A 104 -33.08 -25.92 14.77
CA ASN A 104 -33.55 -24.70 15.43
C ASN A 104 -32.57 -24.07 16.44
N VAL A 105 -31.58 -24.82 16.91
CA VAL A 105 -30.53 -24.28 17.78
C VAL A 105 -29.75 -23.15 17.11
N ALA A 106 -29.62 -23.20 15.79
CA ALA A 106 -28.95 -22.15 15.00
C ALA A 106 -29.57 -20.76 15.22
N LYS A 107 -30.87 -20.67 15.37
CA LYS A 107 -31.60 -19.41 15.60
C LYS A 107 -31.16 -18.66 16.85
N LYS A 108 -30.55 -19.34 17.82
CA LYS A 108 -30.08 -18.76 19.07
C LYS A 108 -28.74 -17.98 18.87
N LEU A 109 -28.04 -18.17 17.76
CA LEU A 109 -26.79 -17.45 17.48
C LEU A 109 -27.00 -15.94 17.41
N HIS A 110 -28.15 -15.47 16.94
CA HIS A 110 -28.45 -14.03 16.79
C HIS A 110 -28.86 -13.32 18.10
N THR A 111 -28.95 -14.06 19.23
CA THR A 111 -29.34 -13.49 20.53
C THR A 111 -28.37 -12.41 20.99
N GLY A 112 -28.88 -11.20 21.30
CA GLY A 112 -28.08 -10.07 21.76
C GLY A 112 -27.14 -9.48 20.69
N ARG A 113 -27.38 -9.73 19.40
CA ARG A 113 -26.60 -9.24 18.25
C ARG A 113 -27.51 -8.63 17.20
N SER A 114 -27.01 -7.65 16.46
CA SER A 114 -27.64 -7.09 15.27
C SER A 114 -26.75 -7.34 14.05
N ARG A 115 -27.31 -7.22 12.85
CA ARG A 115 -26.53 -7.16 11.61
C ARG A 115 -25.53 -5.99 11.64
N ASN A 116 -25.87 -4.87 12.30
CA ASN A 116 -25.03 -3.68 12.34
C ASN A 116 -23.70 -3.91 13.06
N ASP A 117 -23.71 -4.46 14.27
CA ASP A 117 -22.47 -4.73 15.00
C ASP A 117 -21.71 -5.96 14.45
N GLN A 118 -22.42 -6.91 13.85
CA GLN A 118 -21.83 -8.05 13.15
C GLN A 118 -20.99 -7.58 11.96
N VAL A 119 -21.57 -6.85 11.02
CA VAL A 119 -20.88 -6.35 9.82
C VAL A 119 -19.72 -5.42 10.18
N ALA A 120 -19.91 -4.50 11.15
CA ALA A 120 -18.85 -3.62 11.60
C ALA A 120 -17.67 -4.39 12.21
N THR A 121 -17.94 -5.51 12.92
CA THR A 121 -16.91 -6.39 13.48
C THR A 121 -16.12 -7.08 12.35
N ASP A 122 -16.82 -7.64 11.38
CA ASP A 122 -16.22 -8.40 10.28
C ASP A 122 -15.36 -7.50 9.42
N MET A 123 -15.82 -6.30 9.09
CA MET A 123 -15.05 -5.31 8.35
C MET A 123 -13.80 -4.85 9.12
N ARG A 124 -13.85 -4.67 10.45
CA ARG A 124 -12.66 -4.35 11.25
C ARG A 124 -11.66 -5.50 11.29
N LEU A 125 -12.13 -6.74 11.42
CA LEU A 125 -11.26 -7.93 11.34
C LEU A 125 -10.58 -8.04 9.97
N TYR A 126 -11.35 -7.84 8.90
CA TYR A 126 -10.85 -7.82 7.54
C TYR A 126 -9.79 -6.74 7.35
N MET A 127 -10.10 -5.48 7.68
CA MET A 127 -9.17 -4.35 7.51
C MET A 127 -7.90 -4.53 8.34
N ARG A 128 -8.00 -5.04 9.56
CA ARG A 128 -6.83 -5.37 10.38
C ARG A 128 -5.90 -6.36 9.69
N LYS A 129 -6.44 -7.44 9.12
CA LYS A 129 -5.69 -8.43 8.35
C LYS A 129 -5.06 -7.83 7.10
N GLN A 130 -5.80 -7.03 6.34
CA GLN A 130 -5.29 -6.40 5.12
C GLN A 130 -4.16 -5.39 5.40
N CYS A 131 -4.29 -4.57 6.43
CA CYS A 131 -3.22 -3.66 6.84
C CYS A 131 -1.94 -4.42 7.22
N GLN A 132 -2.06 -5.55 7.92
CA GLN A 132 -0.91 -6.41 8.25
C GLN A 132 -0.25 -7.00 7.00
N GLU A 133 -1.03 -7.43 6.02
CA GLU A 133 -0.49 -7.96 4.76
C GLU A 133 0.18 -6.86 3.92
N ILE A 134 -0.38 -5.66 3.87
CA ILE A 134 0.24 -4.50 3.22
C ILE A 134 1.60 -4.18 3.89
N ILE A 135 1.66 -4.09 5.22
CA ILE A 135 2.89 -3.87 5.98
C ILE A 135 3.95 -4.91 5.63
N LYS A 136 3.56 -6.17 5.58
CA LYS A 136 4.46 -7.28 5.21
C LYS A 136 5.01 -7.12 3.79
N LYS A 137 4.15 -6.78 2.80
CA LYS A 137 4.58 -6.57 1.42
C LYS A 137 5.48 -5.33 1.27
N ILE A 138 5.18 -4.23 1.96
CA ILE A 138 6.07 -3.06 2.02
C ILE A 138 7.45 -3.47 2.56
N THR A 139 7.49 -4.22 3.66
CA THR A 139 8.74 -4.71 4.26
C THR A 139 9.54 -5.58 3.28
N MET A 140 8.88 -6.41 2.47
CA MET A 140 9.54 -7.21 1.43
C MET A 140 10.18 -6.31 0.36
N ILE A 141 9.48 -5.29 -0.10
CA ILE A 141 9.99 -4.32 -1.08
C ILE A 141 11.19 -3.56 -0.51
N GLN A 142 11.09 -3.06 0.73
CA GLN A 142 12.20 -2.38 1.40
C GLN A 142 13.46 -3.28 1.49
N LYS A 143 13.30 -4.58 1.77
CA LYS A 143 14.40 -5.55 1.78
C LYS A 143 15.08 -5.68 0.44
N GLU A 144 14.31 -5.82 -0.63
CA GLU A 144 14.88 -5.97 -1.98
C GLU A 144 15.53 -4.67 -2.47
N LEU A 145 14.91 -3.50 -2.22
CA LEU A 145 15.52 -2.20 -2.51
C LEU A 145 16.84 -2.01 -1.77
N SER A 146 16.87 -2.31 -0.46
CA SER A 146 18.09 -2.19 0.36
C SER A 146 19.21 -3.10 -0.11
N LYS A 147 18.90 -4.35 -0.51
CA LYS A 147 19.87 -5.28 -1.11
C LYS A 147 20.42 -4.74 -2.42
N LYS A 148 19.57 -4.23 -3.30
CA LYS A 148 20.00 -3.64 -4.57
C LYS A 148 20.79 -2.36 -4.37
N ALA A 149 20.39 -1.50 -3.45
CA ALA A 149 21.14 -0.32 -3.07
C ALA A 149 22.54 -0.67 -2.55
N ASN A 150 22.65 -1.74 -1.75
CA ASN A 150 23.94 -2.25 -1.28
C ASN A 150 24.78 -2.87 -2.40
N LYS A 151 24.15 -3.51 -3.40
CA LYS A 151 24.85 -4.13 -4.53
C LYS A 151 25.38 -3.08 -5.52
N TYR A 152 24.59 -2.02 -5.77
CA TYR A 152 24.85 -0.99 -6.77
C TYR A 152 25.16 0.39 -6.12
N TYR A 153 25.79 0.35 -4.94
CA TYR A 153 26.06 1.52 -4.10
C TYR A 153 26.99 2.56 -4.77
N ASP A 154 27.81 2.12 -5.71
CA ASP A 154 28.83 2.88 -6.43
C ASP A 154 28.50 3.14 -7.92
N PHE A 155 27.32 2.70 -8.42
CA PHE A 155 26.90 2.97 -9.78
C PHE A 155 26.48 4.43 -9.90
N ILE A 156 27.29 5.23 -10.61
CA ILE A 156 27.03 6.65 -10.82
C ILE A 156 25.91 6.82 -11.85
N MET A 157 24.95 7.69 -11.56
CA MET A 157 23.85 8.04 -12.45
C MET A 157 23.58 9.55 -12.40
N PRO A 158 22.94 10.13 -13.43
CA PRO A 158 22.50 11.51 -13.36
C PRO A 158 21.34 11.64 -12.37
N GLY A 159 21.41 12.62 -11.47
CA GLY A 159 20.26 13.11 -10.73
C GLY A 159 19.54 14.18 -11.56
N PHE A 160 18.22 14.20 -11.49
CA PHE A 160 17.39 15.10 -12.29
C PHE A 160 16.60 16.07 -11.41
N THR A 161 16.49 17.31 -11.90
CA THR A 161 15.48 18.28 -11.48
C THR A 161 14.84 18.86 -12.74
N HIS A 162 13.51 19.06 -12.75
CA HIS A 162 12.77 19.53 -13.93
C HIS A 162 13.02 18.68 -15.21
N MET A 163 13.29 17.38 -15.04
CA MET A 163 13.71 16.48 -16.12
C MET A 163 15.02 16.89 -16.83
N GLN A 164 15.78 17.81 -16.24
CA GLN A 164 17.13 18.18 -16.68
C GLN A 164 18.17 17.51 -15.78
N ILE A 165 19.30 17.11 -16.39
CA ILE A 165 20.42 16.58 -15.60
C ILE A 165 20.93 17.70 -14.69
N ALA A 166 20.96 17.41 -13.38
CA ALA A 166 21.38 18.36 -12.35
C ALA A 166 22.77 18.02 -11.80
N GLN A 167 22.83 17.06 -10.89
CA GLN A 167 24.07 16.63 -10.25
C GLN A 167 24.21 15.11 -10.31
N PRO A 168 25.45 14.55 -10.32
CA PRO A 168 25.62 13.11 -10.26
C PRO A 168 25.24 12.57 -8.87
N VAL A 169 24.58 11.42 -8.87
CA VAL A 169 24.20 10.65 -7.68
C VAL A 169 24.58 9.19 -7.89
N THR A 170 24.38 8.32 -6.89
CA THR A 170 24.48 6.87 -7.11
C THR A 170 23.10 6.24 -7.26
N PHE A 171 23.02 5.17 -8.05
CA PHE A 171 21.81 4.38 -8.23
C PHE A 171 21.34 3.80 -6.88
N GLY A 172 22.28 3.37 -6.04
CA GLY A 172 21.95 2.91 -4.68
C GLY A 172 21.33 4.00 -3.81
N HIS A 173 21.80 5.25 -3.92
CA HIS A 173 21.23 6.39 -3.23
C HIS A 173 19.76 6.64 -3.65
N HIS A 174 19.51 6.61 -4.94
CA HIS A 174 18.18 6.79 -5.50
C HIS A 174 17.19 5.72 -4.98
N LEU A 175 17.60 4.44 -4.97
CA LEU A 175 16.78 3.36 -4.43
C LEU A 175 16.50 3.53 -2.93
N LEU A 176 17.44 4.04 -2.14
CA LEU A 176 17.25 4.29 -0.70
C LEU A 176 16.21 5.39 -0.44
N ALA A 177 16.01 6.34 -1.35
CA ALA A 177 14.95 7.32 -1.21
C ALA A 177 13.56 6.64 -1.14
N TYR A 178 13.33 5.61 -1.94
CA TYR A 178 12.09 4.82 -1.88
C TYR A 178 12.00 3.95 -0.62
N VAL A 179 13.11 3.48 -0.08
CA VAL A 179 13.10 2.77 1.22
C VAL A 179 12.58 3.69 2.33
N GLU A 180 13.02 4.96 2.35
CA GLU A 180 12.58 5.97 3.31
C GLU A 180 11.09 6.37 3.11
N MET A 181 10.61 6.48 1.87
CA MET A 181 9.20 6.73 1.57
C MET A 181 8.31 5.59 2.10
N LEU A 182 8.68 4.36 1.77
CA LEU A 182 7.97 3.15 2.18
C LEU A 182 7.98 2.93 3.70
N GLU A 183 9.02 3.39 4.42
CA GLU A 183 9.02 3.35 5.88
C GLU A 183 7.94 4.28 6.47
N ARG A 184 7.78 5.48 5.92
CA ARG A 184 6.70 6.38 6.33
C ARG A 184 5.32 5.81 6.02
N ASP A 185 5.17 5.10 4.88
CA ASP A 185 3.92 4.44 4.52
C ASP A 185 3.61 3.29 5.47
N LYS A 186 4.59 2.44 5.76
CA LYS A 186 4.48 1.34 6.74
C LYS A 186 4.00 1.85 8.10
N ASN A 187 4.57 2.97 8.57
CA ASN A 187 4.21 3.56 9.85
C ASN A 187 2.76 4.09 9.86
N ARG A 188 2.25 4.65 8.75
CA ARG A 188 0.83 5.04 8.63
C ARG A 188 -0.11 3.85 8.85
N PHE A 189 0.20 2.69 8.26
CA PHE A 189 -0.59 1.47 8.48
C PHE A 189 -0.48 0.96 9.93
N HIS A 190 0.69 1.05 10.56
CA HIS A 190 0.85 0.73 11.99
C HIS A 190 0.01 1.65 12.88
N ASP A 191 -0.07 2.93 12.56
CA ASP A 191 -0.91 3.88 13.31
C ASP A 191 -2.40 3.63 13.09
N ALA A 192 -2.84 3.35 11.87
CA ALA A 192 -4.20 2.95 11.56
C ALA A 192 -4.61 1.68 12.33
N LEU A 193 -3.74 0.68 12.40
CA LEU A 193 -3.99 -0.57 13.14
C LEU A 193 -4.34 -0.33 14.62
N LYS A 194 -3.78 0.68 15.27
CA LYS A 194 -4.11 1.01 16.67
C LYS A 194 -5.58 1.40 16.84
N ARG A 195 -6.14 2.15 15.88
CA ARG A 195 -7.53 2.63 15.90
C ARG A 195 -8.53 1.61 15.32
N ILE A 196 -8.10 0.79 14.39
CA ILE A 196 -8.91 -0.36 13.90
C ILE A 196 -9.18 -1.35 15.01
N ASN A 197 -8.23 -1.54 15.93
CA ASN A 197 -8.20 -2.65 16.89
C ASN A 197 -9.11 -2.46 18.10
N GLN A 198 -10.36 -2.04 17.87
CA GLN A 198 -11.44 -1.92 18.86
C GLN A 198 -12.68 -2.70 18.39
N SER A 199 -13.32 -3.45 19.31
CA SER A 199 -14.43 -4.35 18.97
C SER A 199 -15.78 -3.63 19.02
N PRO A 200 -16.57 -3.60 17.93
CA PRO A 200 -17.94 -3.11 17.94
C PRO A 200 -18.93 -4.18 18.46
N LEU A 201 -18.56 -5.46 18.49
CA LEU A 201 -19.47 -6.57 18.81
C LEU A 201 -20.10 -6.40 20.19
N GLY A 202 -21.41 -6.55 20.24
CA GLY A 202 -22.24 -6.35 21.43
C GLY A 202 -22.83 -4.93 21.54
N ALA A 203 -22.57 -4.05 20.55
CA ALA A 203 -23.30 -2.79 20.40
C ALA A 203 -24.75 -3.00 19.92
N ALA A 204 -25.07 -4.19 19.44
CA ALA A 204 -26.32 -4.56 18.81
C ALA A 204 -26.69 -3.59 17.67
N ALA A 205 -27.94 -3.15 17.56
CA ALA A 205 -28.32 -2.23 16.48
C ALA A 205 -27.69 -0.83 16.64
N LEU A 206 -27.65 -0.29 17.87
CA LEU A 206 -27.05 1.00 18.23
C LEU A 206 -27.08 1.29 19.76
N ALA A 207 -27.97 0.62 20.51
CA ALA A 207 -28.25 0.95 21.92
C ALA A 207 -27.72 -0.08 22.92
N GLY A 208 -26.97 -1.08 22.44
CA GLY A 208 -26.62 -2.26 23.24
C GLY A 208 -27.81 -3.24 23.35
N THR A 209 -27.80 -4.10 24.37
CA THR A 209 -28.79 -5.14 24.56
C THR A 209 -29.10 -5.31 26.04
N THR A 210 -30.32 -5.78 26.35
CA THR A 210 -30.74 -6.12 27.70
C THR A 210 -30.16 -7.45 28.21
N PHE A 211 -29.60 -8.27 27.32
CA PHE A 211 -28.91 -9.50 27.71
C PHE A 211 -27.61 -9.20 28.44
N PRO A 212 -27.22 -9.97 29.46
CA PRO A 212 -25.99 -9.81 30.24
C PRO A 212 -24.78 -10.32 29.46
N ILE A 213 -24.58 -9.82 28.24
CA ILE A 213 -23.42 -10.16 27.39
C ILE A 213 -22.10 -9.65 27.98
N ASP A 214 -21.01 -10.23 27.54
CA ASP A 214 -19.66 -9.86 27.97
C ASP A 214 -18.84 -9.41 26.76
N ARG A 215 -18.79 -8.10 26.52
CA ARG A 215 -18.08 -7.48 25.39
C ARG A 215 -16.56 -7.58 25.53
N GLU A 216 -16.02 -7.60 26.75
CA GLU A 216 -14.59 -7.80 27.01
C GLU A 216 -14.17 -9.22 26.59
N MET A 217 -14.97 -10.24 26.94
CA MET A 217 -14.70 -11.61 26.55
C MET A 217 -14.65 -11.77 25.02
N THR A 218 -15.61 -11.20 24.29
CA THR A 218 -15.64 -11.28 22.82
C THR A 218 -14.51 -10.50 22.19
N SER A 219 -14.22 -9.28 22.67
CA SER A 219 -13.11 -8.45 22.24
C SER A 219 -11.77 -9.19 22.36
N LYS A 220 -11.49 -9.75 23.53
CA LYS A 220 -10.27 -10.53 23.79
C LYS A 220 -10.18 -11.78 22.90
N ALA A 221 -11.28 -12.50 22.72
CA ALA A 221 -11.32 -13.70 21.88
C ALA A 221 -11.04 -13.41 20.41
N LEU A 222 -11.35 -12.19 19.94
CA LEU A 222 -11.10 -11.71 18.58
C LEU A 222 -9.76 -10.97 18.42
N GLY A 223 -8.98 -10.83 19.51
CA GLY A 223 -7.70 -10.15 19.51
C GLY A 223 -7.80 -8.64 19.34
N PHE A 224 -8.95 -8.04 19.68
CA PHE A 224 -9.08 -6.59 19.82
C PHE A 224 -8.52 -6.14 21.17
N THR A 225 -8.10 -4.88 21.24
CA THR A 225 -7.56 -4.30 22.47
C THR A 225 -8.64 -4.15 23.55
N ASN A 226 -9.82 -3.66 23.16
CA ASN A 226 -10.97 -3.41 24.03
C ASN A 226 -12.26 -3.29 23.19
N PRO A 227 -13.44 -3.39 23.79
CA PRO A 227 -14.68 -3.00 23.13
C PRO A 227 -14.74 -1.48 22.92
N MET A 228 -15.43 -1.06 21.86
CA MET A 228 -15.72 0.37 21.64
C MET A 228 -16.61 0.93 22.75
N ALA A 229 -16.28 2.12 23.21
CA ALA A 229 -16.88 2.73 24.42
C ALA A 229 -18.34 3.20 24.23
N ASN A 230 -18.73 3.53 22.99
CA ASN A 230 -20.09 3.98 22.67
C ASN A 230 -20.72 3.06 21.61
N SER A 231 -21.92 2.57 21.87
CA SER A 231 -22.61 1.60 21.00
C SER A 231 -23.12 2.22 19.69
N ILE A 232 -23.44 3.51 19.67
CA ILE A 232 -23.88 4.20 18.46
C ILE A 232 -22.68 4.40 17.53
N ASP A 233 -21.55 4.88 18.05
CA ASP A 233 -20.31 5.04 17.32
C ASP A 233 -19.78 3.70 16.78
N ALA A 234 -19.92 2.62 17.58
CA ALA A 234 -19.47 1.29 17.22
C ALA A 234 -20.07 0.74 15.92
N VAL A 235 -21.31 1.11 15.60
CA VAL A 235 -22.01 0.66 14.39
C VAL A 235 -21.99 1.72 13.27
N SER A 236 -21.71 2.97 13.61
CA SER A 236 -21.75 4.12 12.71
C SER A 236 -20.41 4.41 12.04
N SER A 237 -19.30 4.34 12.78
CA SER A 237 -18.01 4.78 12.31
C SER A 237 -17.47 3.94 11.15
N ARG A 238 -16.81 4.61 10.20
CA ARG A 238 -16.06 4.00 9.09
C ARG A 238 -14.63 4.53 9.01
N ASP A 239 -14.17 5.24 10.03
CA ASP A 239 -12.80 5.78 10.14
C ASP A 239 -11.76 4.66 9.96
N PHE A 240 -12.08 3.47 10.47
CA PHE A 240 -11.26 2.27 10.35
C PHE A 240 -11.10 1.74 8.91
N ILE A 241 -11.87 2.27 7.95
CA ILE A 241 -11.75 2.06 6.51
C ILE A 241 -11.07 3.28 5.87
N ILE A 242 -11.54 4.49 6.19
CA ILE A 242 -11.08 5.74 5.59
C ILE A 242 -9.59 5.96 5.84
N GLU A 243 -9.13 5.76 7.07
CA GLU A 243 -7.73 5.98 7.44
C GLU A 243 -6.77 5.03 6.70
N PRO A 244 -6.99 3.71 6.63
CA PRO A 244 -6.18 2.84 5.80
C PRO A 244 -6.25 3.15 4.31
N LEU A 245 -7.40 3.58 3.78
CA LEU A 245 -7.52 3.99 2.38
C LEU A 245 -6.75 5.29 2.11
N ALA A 246 -6.70 6.22 3.06
CA ALA A 246 -5.86 7.41 2.97
C ALA A 246 -4.37 7.04 2.95
N ALA A 247 -3.94 6.14 3.84
CA ALA A 247 -2.58 5.60 3.84
C ALA A 247 -2.25 4.85 2.53
N ALA A 248 -3.20 4.06 2.02
CA ALA A 248 -3.06 3.35 0.74
C ALA A 248 -2.98 4.31 -0.46
N SER A 249 -3.70 5.42 -0.44
CA SER A 249 -3.63 6.46 -1.49
C SER A 249 -2.26 7.14 -1.55
N ILE A 250 -1.65 7.41 -0.39
CA ILE A 250 -0.28 7.94 -0.31
C ILE A 250 0.71 6.90 -0.82
N LEU A 251 0.61 5.65 -0.36
CA LEU A 251 1.44 4.55 -0.83
C LEU A 251 1.31 4.35 -2.35
N ALA A 252 0.08 4.34 -2.88
CA ALA A 252 -0.17 4.21 -4.32
C ALA A 252 0.49 5.34 -5.13
N SER A 253 0.50 6.57 -4.60
CA SER A 253 1.19 7.70 -5.20
C SER A 253 2.72 7.51 -5.23
N HIS A 254 3.31 6.93 -4.18
CA HIS A 254 4.74 6.58 -4.17
C HIS A 254 5.07 5.46 -5.17
N LEU A 255 4.22 4.42 -5.25
CA LEU A 255 4.38 3.34 -6.22
C LEU A 255 4.21 3.84 -7.66
N SER A 256 3.29 4.78 -7.90
CA SER A 256 3.09 5.43 -9.20
C SER A 256 4.33 6.21 -9.63
N ARG A 257 4.95 6.97 -8.72
CA ARG A 257 6.21 7.70 -9.00
C ARG A 257 7.36 6.75 -9.34
N PHE A 258 7.50 5.67 -8.56
CA PHE A 258 8.53 4.67 -8.85
C PHE A 258 8.29 3.98 -10.21
N SER A 259 7.03 3.69 -10.53
CA SER A 259 6.64 3.13 -11.83
C SER A 259 6.99 4.07 -13.00
N GLU A 260 6.74 5.37 -12.84
CA GLU A 260 7.12 6.38 -13.83
C GLU A 260 8.64 6.39 -14.08
N GLU A 261 9.45 6.34 -13.03
CA GLU A 261 10.91 6.26 -13.19
C GLU A 261 11.34 4.97 -13.87
N ILE A 262 10.72 3.83 -13.56
CA ILE A 262 11.00 2.57 -14.26
C ILE A 262 10.67 2.69 -15.75
N ILE A 263 9.53 3.29 -16.11
CA ILE A 263 9.12 3.50 -17.50
C ILE A 263 10.14 4.39 -18.23
N LEU A 264 10.54 5.49 -17.62
CA LEU A 264 11.57 6.37 -18.15
C LEU A 264 12.90 5.62 -18.34
N TRP A 265 13.36 4.90 -17.32
CA TRP A 265 14.67 4.24 -17.33
C TRP A 265 14.76 3.07 -18.31
N VAL A 266 13.67 2.40 -18.67
CA VAL A 266 13.68 1.34 -19.70
C VAL A 266 13.49 1.88 -21.11
N SER A 267 13.05 3.15 -21.27
CA SER A 267 12.84 3.76 -22.58
C SER A 267 14.17 3.92 -23.34
N GLU A 268 14.11 3.89 -24.68
CA GLU A 268 15.28 4.04 -25.54
C GLU A 268 16.06 5.36 -25.31
N GLY A 269 15.35 6.42 -24.89
CA GLY A 269 15.96 7.72 -24.60
C GLY A 269 16.84 7.74 -23.36
N PHE A 270 16.55 6.90 -22.37
CA PHE A 270 17.33 6.76 -21.14
C PHE A 270 18.19 5.50 -21.15
N ASP A 271 17.61 4.36 -21.41
CA ASP A 271 18.27 3.05 -21.44
C ASP A 271 19.16 2.76 -20.20
N PHE A 272 18.65 3.13 -19.01
CA PHE A 272 19.38 3.02 -17.74
C PHE A 272 19.26 1.66 -17.08
N ILE A 273 18.15 0.96 -17.32
CA ILE A 273 17.89 -0.36 -16.75
C ILE A 273 17.35 -1.32 -17.81
N GLU A 274 17.48 -2.61 -17.51
CA GLU A 274 16.86 -3.69 -18.26
C GLU A 274 15.79 -4.40 -17.40
N LEU A 275 14.63 -4.67 -18.00
CA LEU A 275 13.62 -5.58 -17.48
C LEU A 275 13.63 -6.88 -18.29
N PRO A 276 13.48 -8.05 -17.64
CA PRO A 276 13.39 -9.32 -18.34
C PRO A 276 12.07 -9.44 -19.11
N ASP A 277 12.02 -10.31 -20.12
CA ASP A 277 10.83 -10.58 -20.93
C ASP A 277 9.61 -10.99 -20.09
N SER A 278 9.82 -11.66 -18.98
CA SER A 278 8.75 -12.06 -18.04
C SER A 278 8.04 -10.89 -17.33
N LEU A 279 8.51 -9.65 -17.50
CA LEU A 279 7.92 -8.42 -16.94
C LEU A 279 7.67 -7.36 -18.01
N ALA A 280 7.74 -7.73 -19.28
CA ALA A 280 7.49 -6.87 -20.42
C ALA A 280 6.51 -7.57 -21.37
N THR A 281 5.85 -6.80 -22.21
CA THR A 281 5.03 -7.34 -23.32
C THR A 281 5.62 -6.91 -24.66
N GLY A 282 5.32 -7.70 -25.69
CA GLY A 282 5.67 -7.36 -27.07
C GLY A 282 4.59 -6.56 -27.77
N SER A 283 4.88 -6.17 -29.01
CA SER A 283 3.91 -5.59 -29.93
C SER A 283 3.49 -6.63 -30.97
N SER A 284 2.21 -6.66 -31.32
CA SER A 284 1.68 -7.54 -32.37
C SER A 284 2.17 -7.17 -33.78
N ILE A 285 2.68 -5.94 -33.96
CA ILE A 285 3.12 -5.42 -35.25
C ILE A 285 4.61 -5.04 -35.28
N MET A 286 5.22 -4.77 -34.13
CA MET A 286 6.61 -4.34 -34.02
C MET A 286 7.43 -5.39 -33.26
N PRO A 287 8.15 -6.31 -33.95
CA PRO A 287 8.81 -7.45 -33.30
C PRO A 287 9.89 -7.06 -32.27
N GLN A 288 10.51 -5.89 -32.42
CA GLN A 288 11.58 -5.38 -31.57
C GLN A 288 11.09 -4.72 -30.28
N LYS A 289 9.78 -4.37 -30.21
CA LYS A 289 9.26 -3.54 -29.12
C LYS A 289 9.02 -4.33 -27.85
N LYS A 290 9.53 -3.82 -26.73
CA LYS A 290 9.28 -4.30 -25.37
C LYS A 290 8.63 -3.18 -24.55
N ASN A 291 7.44 -3.42 -24.04
CA ASN A 291 6.69 -2.43 -23.25
C ASN A 291 6.78 -2.75 -21.76
N PRO A 292 6.96 -1.75 -20.89
CA PRO A 292 6.96 -1.93 -19.44
C PRO A 292 5.52 -1.93 -18.85
N ASP A 293 4.59 -2.67 -19.46
CA ASP A 293 3.15 -2.64 -19.14
C ASP A 293 2.88 -2.85 -17.64
N ILE A 294 3.68 -3.69 -16.97
CA ILE A 294 3.52 -3.94 -15.54
C ILE A 294 3.70 -2.65 -14.71
N ALA A 295 4.64 -1.79 -15.08
CA ALA A 295 4.85 -0.50 -14.42
C ALA A 295 3.74 0.50 -14.78
N GLU A 296 3.32 0.52 -16.05
CA GLU A 296 2.20 1.37 -16.51
C GLU A 296 0.89 1.02 -15.79
N LEU A 297 0.61 -0.28 -15.62
CA LEU A 297 -0.57 -0.74 -14.88
C LEU A 297 -0.53 -0.33 -13.41
N VAL A 298 0.62 -0.41 -12.74
CA VAL A 298 0.74 0.08 -11.35
C VAL A 298 0.48 1.58 -11.29
N ARG A 299 1.03 2.37 -12.22
CA ARG A 299 0.77 3.81 -12.34
C ARG A 299 -0.73 4.10 -12.54
N GLY A 300 -1.40 3.38 -13.45
CA GLY A 300 -2.81 3.56 -13.74
C GLY A 300 -3.74 3.16 -12.59
N LYS A 301 -3.45 2.07 -11.87
CA LYS A 301 -4.25 1.56 -10.74
C LYS A 301 -4.32 2.50 -9.54
N ASN A 302 -3.40 3.45 -9.43
CA ASN A 302 -3.43 4.50 -8.40
C ASN A 302 -4.77 5.27 -8.39
N GLY A 303 -5.34 5.55 -9.57
CA GLY A 303 -6.64 6.23 -9.69
C GLY A 303 -7.78 5.48 -9.00
N ARG A 304 -7.80 4.14 -9.02
CA ARG A 304 -8.83 3.33 -8.33
C ARG A 304 -8.73 3.46 -6.82
N VAL A 305 -7.53 3.46 -6.26
CA VAL A 305 -7.32 3.56 -4.80
C VAL A 305 -7.74 4.95 -4.29
N ILE A 306 -7.35 6.01 -4.99
CA ILE A 306 -7.76 7.38 -4.65
C ILE A 306 -9.27 7.55 -4.82
N GLY A 307 -9.86 7.02 -5.91
CA GLY A 307 -11.29 7.06 -6.16
C GLY A 307 -12.09 6.40 -5.04
N ALA A 308 -11.65 5.25 -4.52
CA ALA A 308 -12.29 4.57 -3.40
C ALA A 308 -12.26 5.41 -2.11
N LEU A 309 -11.14 6.05 -1.80
CA LEU A 309 -11.06 6.99 -0.66
C LEU A 309 -12.06 8.14 -0.81
N MET A 310 -12.11 8.76 -1.98
CA MET A 310 -13.06 9.86 -2.23
C MET A 310 -14.50 9.39 -2.11
N SER A 311 -14.82 8.24 -2.66
CA SER A 311 -16.18 7.67 -2.61
C SER A 311 -16.64 7.41 -1.18
N ILE A 312 -15.81 6.77 -0.34
CA ILE A 312 -16.22 6.50 1.06
C ILE A 312 -16.37 7.80 1.88
N LEU A 313 -15.55 8.81 1.63
CA LEU A 313 -15.70 10.12 2.27
C LEU A 313 -17.02 10.78 1.88
N VAL A 314 -17.44 10.67 0.61
CA VAL A 314 -18.72 11.20 0.12
C VAL A 314 -19.89 10.42 0.70
N VAL A 315 -19.81 9.10 0.79
CA VAL A 315 -20.83 8.25 1.44
C VAL A 315 -21.02 8.67 2.89
N MET A 316 -19.96 8.85 3.64
CA MET A 316 -20.02 9.23 5.06
C MET A 316 -20.50 10.66 5.29
N LYS A 317 -20.27 11.55 4.34
CA LYS A 317 -20.63 12.98 4.48
C LYS A 317 -22.13 13.16 4.62
N GLY A 318 -22.55 13.68 5.77
CA GLY A 318 -23.95 14.03 6.04
C GLY A 318 -24.85 12.89 6.48
N LEU A 319 -24.34 11.64 6.62
CA LEU A 319 -25.11 10.57 7.22
C LEU A 319 -25.35 10.83 8.71
N PRO A 320 -26.59 10.59 9.21
CA PRO A 320 -26.84 10.58 10.63
C PRO A 320 -26.12 9.41 11.31
N LEU A 321 -26.00 9.47 12.64
CA LEU A 321 -25.39 8.40 13.43
C LEU A 321 -26.16 7.07 13.31
N ALA A 322 -25.56 6.02 13.80
CA ALA A 322 -25.98 4.63 13.71
C ALA A 322 -25.79 4.06 12.28
N TYR A 323 -26.83 3.54 11.66
CA TYR A 323 -26.71 2.84 10.38
C TYR A 323 -27.74 3.35 9.37
N SER A 324 -27.25 3.62 8.17
CA SER A 324 -28.06 3.79 6.96
C SER A 324 -27.57 2.80 5.91
N LYS A 325 -28.43 2.41 4.98
CA LYS A 325 -28.10 1.42 3.93
C LYS A 325 -26.95 1.88 3.01
N ASP A 326 -26.74 3.19 2.90
CA ASP A 326 -25.59 3.82 2.25
C ASP A 326 -24.24 3.20 2.70
N LEU A 327 -24.15 2.77 3.96
CA LEU A 327 -22.96 2.11 4.50
C LEU A 327 -22.67 0.72 3.90
N GLN A 328 -23.53 0.19 3.02
CA GLN A 328 -23.23 -1.01 2.24
C GLN A 328 -22.14 -0.75 1.21
N GLU A 329 -22.06 0.49 0.69
CA GLU A 329 -21.05 0.93 -0.28
C GLU A 329 -19.63 0.92 0.29
N ASP A 330 -19.47 0.80 1.61
CA ASP A 330 -18.16 0.71 2.27
C ASP A 330 -17.34 -0.51 1.85
N LYS A 331 -17.97 -1.59 1.35
CA LYS A 331 -17.35 -2.88 1.10
C LYS A 331 -16.70 -2.99 -0.27
N GLU A 332 -17.48 -2.82 -1.34
CA GLU A 332 -17.02 -3.03 -2.71
C GLU A 332 -15.82 -2.12 -3.04
N LEU A 333 -15.95 -0.82 -2.71
CA LEU A 333 -14.89 0.17 -2.89
C LEU A 333 -13.61 -0.19 -2.12
N THR A 334 -13.76 -0.64 -0.88
CA THR A 334 -12.64 -1.03 -0.03
C THR A 334 -11.96 -2.29 -0.57
N PHE A 335 -12.73 -3.28 -0.96
CA PHE A 335 -12.20 -4.53 -1.49
C PHE A 335 -11.42 -4.30 -2.79
N ASP A 336 -11.95 -3.51 -3.71
CA ASP A 336 -11.26 -3.16 -4.94
C ASP A 336 -9.96 -2.39 -4.68
N ALA A 337 -9.99 -1.40 -3.80
CA ALA A 337 -8.80 -0.62 -3.45
C ALA A 337 -7.69 -1.50 -2.83
N ILE A 338 -8.06 -2.38 -1.89
CA ILE A 338 -7.12 -3.29 -1.23
C ILE A 338 -6.53 -4.29 -2.23
N ASP A 339 -7.34 -4.88 -3.10
CA ASP A 339 -6.86 -5.81 -4.13
C ASP A 339 -5.88 -5.10 -5.08
N ASN A 340 -6.18 -3.88 -5.51
CA ASN A 340 -5.31 -3.10 -6.38
C ASN A 340 -4.00 -2.71 -5.71
N ILE A 341 -4.00 -2.33 -4.42
CA ILE A 341 -2.75 -1.98 -3.72
C ILE A 341 -1.87 -3.22 -3.47
N LEU A 342 -2.46 -4.35 -3.09
CA LEU A 342 -1.73 -5.61 -2.89
C LEU A 342 -1.10 -6.11 -4.18
N ASN A 343 -1.84 -6.08 -5.30
CA ASN A 343 -1.33 -6.45 -6.62
C ASN A 343 -0.22 -5.49 -7.08
N SER A 344 -0.36 -4.19 -6.82
CA SER A 344 0.67 -3.19 -7.16
C SER A 344 1.97 -3.42 -6.37
N LEU A 345 1.86 -3.76 -5.08
CA LEU A 345 3.01 -4.12 -4.26
C LEU A 345 3.72 -5.39 -4.76
N GLU A 346 2.98 -6.39 -5.19
CA GLU A 346 3.55 -7.59 -5.80
C GLU A 346 4.27 -7.30 -7.11
N ALA A 347 3.66 -6.50 -7.98
CA ALA A 347 4.24 -6.09 -9.24
C ALA A 347 5.56 -5.31 -9.04
N ILE A 348 5.56 -4.32 -8.15
CA ILE A 348 6.76 -3.54 -7.80
C ILE A 348 7.87 -4.43 -7.21
N ASN A 349 7.51 -5.36 -6.31
CA ASN A 349 8.47 -6.31 -5.76
C ASN A 349 9.11 -7.20 -6.85
N ALA A 350 8.31 -7.65 -7.82
CA ALA A 350 8.80 -8.43 -8.96
C ALA A 350 9.74 -7.62 -9.86
N ILE A 351 9.39 -6.36 -10.14
CA ILE A 351 10.25 -5.43 -10.90
C ILE A 351 11.58 -5.27 -10.18
N ILE A 352 11.58 -4.87 -8.91
CA ILE A 352 12.79 -4.61 -8.14
C ILE A 352 13.71 -5.85 -8.09
N LYS A 353 13.16 -7.03 -7.87
CA LYS A 353 13.95 -8.26 -7.84
C LYS A 353 14.71 -8.51 -9.15
N LYS A 354 14.10 -8.19 -10.27
CA LYS A 354 14.59 -8.61 -11.60
C LYS A 354 15.29 -7.50 -12.38
N LEU A 355 15.03 -6.21 -12.09
CA LEU A 355 15.67 -5.10 -12.80
C LEU A 355 17.20 -5.18 -12.69
N LYS A 356 17.90 -4.81 -13.78
CA LYS A 356 19.36 -4.73 -13.86
C LYS A 356 19.75 -3.33 -14.35
N PRO A 357 20.53 -2.55 -13.57
CA PRO A 357 21.04 -1.27 -14.03
C PRO A 357 22.18 -1.48 -15.03
N LYS A 358 22.23 -0.63 -16.07
CA LYS A 358 23.26 -0.60 -17.11
C LYS A 358 24.33 0.42 -16.70
N LYS A 359 25.42 -0.04 -16.06
CA LYS A 359 26.44 0.81 -15.44
C LYS A 359 27.01 1.83 -16.41
N GLU A 360 27.33 1.42 -17.62
CA GLU A 360 27.97 2.26 -18.65
C GLU A 360 27.05 3.39 -19.11
N ASN A 361 25.75 3.08 -19.35
CA ASN A 361 24.76 4.07 -19.77
C ASN A 361 24.50 5.11 -18.68
N LEU A 362 24.35 4.64 -17.43
CA LEU A 362 24.19 5.50 -16.25
C LEU A 362 25.38 6.45 -16.10
N SER A 363 26.60 5.92 -16.11
CA SER A 363 27.83 6.71 -15.97
C SER A 363 28.03 7.70 -17.14
N SER A 364 27.82 7.24 -18.37
CA SER A 364 27.90 8.11 -19.55
C SER A 364 26.90 9.28 -19.47
N ALA A 365 25.65 8.99 -19.05
CA ALA A 365 24.64 10.03 -18.88
C ALA A 365 25.00 11.02 -17.78
N ALA A 366 25.59 10.54 -16.67
CA ALA A 366 25.99 11.40 -15.55
C ALA A 366 27.11 12.40 -15.93
N GLN A 367 27.91 12.07 -16.93
CA GLN A 367 28.97 12.95 -17.44
C GLN A 367 28.50 13.95 -18.49
N LYS A 368 27.23 13.88 -18.90
CA LYS A 368 26.64 14.86 -19.84
C LYS A 368 26.20 16.13 -19.08
N SER A 369 25.93 17.18 -19.85
CA SER A 369 25.25 18.40 -19.36
C SER A 369 25.94 19.13 -18.20
N TYR A 370 27.28 19.03 -18.12
CA TYR A 370 28.07 19.74 -17.09
C TYR A 370 27.62 19.50 -15.66
N SER A 371 27.22 18.29 -15.33
CA SER A 371 26.61 17.90 -14.06
C SER A 371 27.46 18.19 -12.81
N THR A 372 28.76 18.38 -12.98
CA THR A 372 29.75 18.74 -11.95
C THR A 372 30.01 20.23 -11.81
N ALA A 373 29.27 21.08 -12.54
CA ALA A 373 29.50 22.54 -12.49
C ALA A 373 29.28 23.12 -11.07
N THR A 374 28.36 22.59 -10.29
CA THR A 374 28.17 23.02 -8.89
C THR A 374 29.40 22.69 -8.04
N ASP A 375 29.99 21.50 -8.22
CA ASP A 375 31.18 21.08 -7.48
C ASP A 375 32.39 21.93 -7.85
N LEU A 376 32.49 22.40 -9.12
CA LEU A 376 33.46 23.38 -9.55
C LEU A 376 33.28 24.73 -8.82
N ALA A 377 32.05 25.22 -8.71
CA ALA A 377 31.78 26.45 -7.96
C ALA A 377 32.15 26.31 -6.50
N ASP A 378 31.81 25.20 -5.85
CA ASP A 378 32.12 24.89 -4.47
C ASP A 378 33.64 24.80 -4.25
N TRP A 379 34.38 24.20 -5.22
CA TRP A 379 35.84 24.15 -5.18
C TRP A 379 36.46 25.55 -5.21
N LEU A 380 35.96 26.46 -6.07
CA LEU A 380 36.41 27.84 -6.13
C LEU A 380 36.21 28.59 -4.83
N VAL A 381 35.09 28.36 -4.17
CA VAL A 381 34.79 28.92 -2.83
C VAL A 381 35.76 28.39 -1.79
N SER A 382 35.88 27.06 -1.70
CA SER A 382 36.63 26.40 -0.64
C SER A 382 38.13 26.55 -0.73
N ASN A 383 38.70 26.52 -1.98
CA ASN A 383 40.14 26.52 -2.19
C ASN A 383 40.71 27.89 -2.53
N LEU A 384 39.90 28.76 -3.13
CA LEU A 384 40.37 30.10 -3.51
C LEU A 384 39.75 31.23 -2.67
N ASN A 385 38.92 30.90 -1.71
CA ASN A 385 38.18 31.83 -0.84
C ASN A 385 37.40 32.90 -1.64
N ILE A 386 36.80 32.47 -2.76
CA ILE A 386 35.98 33.33 -3.63
C ILE A 386 34.54 33.31 -3.09
N PRO A 387 33.85 34.47 -2.98
CA PRO A 387 32.43 34.47 -2.62
C PRO A 387 31.60 33.64 -3.61
N PHE A 388 30.60 32.88 -3.11
CA PHE A 388 29.83 31.92 -3.92
C PHE A 388 29.24 32.55 -5.18
N ARG A 389 28.69 33.76 -5.10
CA ARG A 389 28.11 34.46 -6.27
C ARG A 389 29.15 34.73 -7.38
N GLU A 390 30.37 35.01 -7.00
CA GLU A 390 31.49 35.19 -7.94
C GLU A 390 31.98 33.86 -8.50
N ALA A 391 32.12 32.84 -7.64
CA ALA A 391 32.44 31.48 -8.05
C ALA A 391 31.40 30.93 -9.07
N HIS A 392 30.12 31.15 -8.80
CA HIS A 392 29.03 30.78 -9.71
C HIS A 392 29.15 31.51 -11.07
N LYS A 393 29.48 32.79 -11.08
CA LYS A 393 29.71 33.56 -12.31
C LYS A 393 30.89 33.02 -13.12
N ILE A 394 32.02 32.72 -12.46
CA ILE A 394 33.21 32.13 -13.05
C ILE A 394 32.84 30.77 -13.66
N THR A 395 32.18 29.91 -12.89
CA THR A 395 31.73 28.59 -13.37
C THR A 395 30.79 28.69 -14.55
N GLY A 396 29.84 29.62 -14.57
CA GLY A 396 28.96 29.86 -15.70
C GLY A 396 29.70 30.27 -16.98
N ASN A 397 30.77 31.06 -16.83
CA ASN A 397 31.64 31.42 -17.98
C ASN A 397 32.43 30.22 -18.50
N ILE A 398 32.91 29.34 -17.59
CA ILE A 398 33.61 28.11 -17.97
C ILE A 398 32.63 27.15 -18.70
N VAL A 399 31.42 26.96 -18.20
CA VAL A 399 30.39 26.15 -18.87
C VAL A 399 30.11 26.70 -20.27
N ARG A 400 29.84 27.99 -20.39
CA ARG A 400 29.63 28.63 -21.71
C ARG A 400 30.82 28.43 -22.68
N TYR A 401 32.04 28.44 -22.18
CA TYR A 401 33.22 28.15 -22.98
C TYR A 401 33.22 26.70 -23.46
N CYS A 402 32.92 25.75 -22.58
CA CYS A 402 32.81 24.34 -22.91
C CYS A 402 31.71 24.09 -23.95
N GLU A 403 30.53 24.73 -23.80
CA GLU A 403 29.45 24.66 -24.79
C GLU A 403 29.88 25.10 -26.17
N LYS A 404 30.58 26.25 -26.28
CA LYS A 404 31.09 26.74 -27.56
C LYS A 404 32.11 25.80 -28.19
N LYS A 405 32.96 25.17 -27.40
CA LYS A 405 33.96 24.19 -27.85
C LYS A 405 33.41 22.78 -28.04
N LYS A 406 32.19 22.50 -27.55
CA LYS A 406 31.59 21.15 -27.52
C LYS A 406 32.45 20.12 -26.78
N ILE A 407 33.06 20.52 -25.67
CA ILE A 407 33.88 19.68 -24.79
C ILE A 407 33.26 19.56 -23.40
N LYS A 408 33.64 18.52 -22.65
CA LYS A 408 33.23 18.32 -21.24
C LYS A 408 34.09 19.17 -20.30
N LEU A 409 33.62 19.41 -19.07
CA LEU A 409 34.42 20.08 -18.03
C LEU A 409 35.70 19.31 -17.71
N SER A 410 35.67 17.99 -17.72
CA SER A 410 36.84 17.13 -17.47
C SER A 410 37.88 17.13 -18.61
N GLU A 411 37.52 17.66 -19.77
CA GLU A 411 38.43 17.74 -20.94
C GLU A 411 39.17 19.09 -21.03
N LEU A 412 38.87 20.02 -20.11
CA LEU A 412 39.58 21.29 -20.03
C LEU A 412 41.02 21.10 -19.58
N THR A 413 41.93 21.86 -20.22
CA THR A 413 43.32 21.94 -19.78
C THR A 413 43.45 22.92 -18.61
N ILE A 414 44.49 22.74 -17.79
CA ILE A 414 44.80 23.69 -16.71
C ILE A 414 45.06 25.12 -17.24
N LYS A 415 45.61 25.25 -18.44
CA LYS A 415 45.84 26.54 -19.10
C LYS A 415 44.53 27.25 -19.41
N GLU A 416 43.54 26.54 -19.91
CA GLU A 416 42.19 27.08 -20.15
C GLU A 416 41.51 27.50 -18.87
N LEU A 417 41.54 26.64 -17.83
CA LEU A 417 40.98 26.96 -16.52
C LEU A 417 41.62 28.17 -15.87
N LYS A 418 42.96 28.32 -15.94
CA LYS A 418 43.71 29.51 -15.48
C LYS A 418 43.36 30.79 -16.23
N SER A 419 42.83 30.72 -17.46
CA SER A 419 42.35 31.90 -18.15
C SER A 419 41.11 32.55 -17.47
N PHE A 420 40.33 31.79 -16.74
CA PHE A 420 39.18 32.30 -15.97
C PHE A 420 39.58 32.79 -14.57
N ASN A 421 40.58 32.14 -13.93
CA ASN A 421 41.14 32.60 -12.68
C ASN A 421 42.59 32.06 -12.54
N LYS A 422 43.56 32.93 -12.45
CA LYS A 422 45.00 32.59 -12.39
C LYS A 422 45.39 31.72 -11.19
N LYS A 423 44.61 31.75 -10.11
CA LYS A 423 44.83 30.97 -8.87
C LYS A 423 44.40 29.50 -8.99
N ILE A 424 43.71 29.10 -10.04
CA ILE A 424 43.29 27.69 -10.24
C ILE A 424 44.55 26.82 -10.36
N ASN A 425 44.55 25.68 -9.69
CA ASN A 425 45.61 24.67 -9.75
C ASN A 425 45.05 23.31 -10.17
N ASP A 426 45.90 22.27 -10.26
CA ASP A 426 45.53 20.95 -10.76
C ASP A 426 44.55 20.19 -9.85
N ASP A 427 44.39 20.55 -8.56
CA ASP A 427 43.42 19.93 -7.64
C ASP A 427 41.98 20.09 -8.12
N ILE A 428 41.70 21.07 -9.00
CA ILE A 428 40.35 21.29 -9.58
C ILE A 428 39.84 20.07 -10.35
N PHE A 429 40.75 19.28 -10.96
CA PHE A 429 40.34 18.08 -11.71
C PHE A 429 39.68 17.02 -10.82
N ASN A 430 39.90 17.05 -9.50
CA ASN A 430 39.24 16.15 -8.54
C ASN A 430 37.74 16.42 -8.39
N VAL A 431 37.18 17.50 -8.93
CA VAL A 431 35.74 17.83 -8.86
C VAL A 431 35.07 17.91 -10.23
N LEU A 432 35.83 17.78 -11.35
CA LEU A 432 35.29 17.89 -12.70
C LEU A 432 34.77 16.57 -13.25
N ASP A 433 35.13 15.43 -12.63
CA ASP A 433 34.67 14.11 -12.99
C ASP A 433 33.45 13.71 -12.07
N ALA A 434 32.46 13.05 -12.66
CA ALA A 434 31.24 12.70 -11.94
C ALA A 434 31.48 11.69 -10.79
N GLU A 435 32.44 10.77 -10.94
CA GLU A 435 32.78 9.80 -9.91
C GLU A 435 33.48 10.47 -8.73
N GLN A 436 34.42 11.35 -9.00
CA GLN A 436 35.15 12.15 -8.01
C GLN A 436 34.19 13.08 -7.25
N SER A 437 33.29 13.76 -7.97
CA SER A 437 32.24 14.60 -7.41
C SER A 437 31.40 13.84 -6.38
N VAL A 438 30.87 12.67 -6.75
CA VAL A 438 30.03 11.84 -5.86
C VAL A 438 30.82 11.37 -4.63
N ASN A 439 32.08 10.97 -4.78
CA ASN A 439 32.93 10.50 -3.67
C ASN A 439 33.17 11.54 -2.60
N GLN A 440 33.11 12.84 -2.93
CA GLN A 440 33.31 13.93 -1.99
C GLN A 440 32.09 14.30 -1.17
N LYS A 441 30.89 13.87 -1.57
CA LYS A 441 29.62 14.17 -0.89
C LYS A 441 29.42 13.27 0.34
N LYS A 442 30.06 13.62 1.49
CA LYS A 442 30.14 12.79 2.70
C LYS A 442 29.20 13.22 3.83
N SER A 443 28.38 14.23 3.65
CA SER A 443 27.39 14.66 4.64
C SER A 443 26.38 13.56 4.95
N PHE A 444 25.74 13.61 6.10
CA PHE A 444 24.71 12.63 6.47
C PHE A 444 23.58 12.61 5.44
N GLY A 445 23.21 11.43 4.95
CA GLY A 445 22.15 11.26 3.95
C GLY A 445 22.58 11.62 2.50
N SER A 446 23.86 11.86 2.25
CA SER A 446 24.35 12.18 0.91
C SER A 446 24.68 10.94 0.07
N THR A 447 25.04 11.19 -1.19
CA THR A 447 25.11 10.17 -2.25
C THR A 447 26.45 9.45 -2.37
N SER A 448 27.50 9.77 -1.56
CA SER A 448 28.77 9.08 -1.72
C SER A 448 28.66 7.56 -1.51
N PRO A 449 29.39 6.75 -2.26
CA PRO A 449 29.34 5.29 -2.17
C PRO A 449 29.49 4.76 -0.74
N LEU A 450 30.38 5.38 0.04
CA LEU A 450 30.59 5.02 1.45
C LEU A 450 29.31 5.25 2.29
N MET A 451 28.66 6.39 2.12
CA MET A 451 27.43 6.75 2.87
C MET A 451 26.26 5.86 2.43
N VAL A 452 26.13 5.62 1.14
CA VAL A 452 25.08 4.75 0.57
C VAL A 452 25.23 3.31 1.07
N LYS A 453 26.44 2.75 1.02
CA LYS A 453 26.72 1.40 1.53
C LYS A 453 26.42 1.27 3.03
N LYS A 454 26.81 2.27 3.82
CA LYS A 454 26.53 2.34 5.27
C LYS A 454 25.01 2.38 5.53
N SER A 455 24.27 3.21 4.79
CA SER A 455 22.81 3.34 4.92
C SER A 455 22.09 2.06 4.50
N ALA A 456 22.45 1.48 3.35
CA ALA A 456 21.88 0.23 2.88
C ALA A 456 22.11 -0.93 3.88
N THR A 457 23.32 -1.04 4.43
CA THR A 457 23.64 -2.04 5.45
C THR A 457 22.80 -1.84 6.73
N LYS A 458 22.62 -0.59 7.16
CA LYS A 458 21.76 -0.25 8.31
C LYS A 458 20.32 -0.71 8.07
N TRP A 459 19.77 -0.42 6.89
CA TRP A 459 18.42 -0.84 6.51
C TRP A 459 18.28 -2.36 6.46
N ILE A 460 19.23 -3.07 5.86
CA ILE A 460 19.23 -4.55 5.82
C ILE A 460 19.17 -5.12 7.23
N LYS A 461 20.02 -4.65 8.16
CA LYS A 461 20.03 -5.08 9.57
C LYS A 461 18.72 -4.78 10.27
N LYS A 462 18.18 -3.55 10.13
CA LYS A 462 16.89 -3.15 10.73
C LYS A 462 15.77 -4.10 10.28
N LEU A 463 15.63 -4.31 8.97
CA LEU A 463 14.57 -5.14 8.39
C LEU A 463 14.72 -6.64 8.67
N GLN A 464 15.93 -7.14 9.00
CA GLN A 464 16.14 -8.50 9.49
C GLN A 464 15.61 -8.68 10.90
N ASN A 465 15.79 -7.69 11.78
CA ASN A 465 15.35 -7.73 13.17
C ASN A 465 13.82 -7.59 13.31
N GLU A 466 13.13 -6.96 12.37
CA GLU A 466 11.66 -6.90 12.34
C GLU A 466 10.98 -8.28 12.08
N LYS A 467 11.74 -9.34 11.82
CA LYS A 467 11.23 -10.72 11.68
C LYS A 467 11.16 -11.49 13.02
N LYS A 468 11.79 -10.97 14.05
CA LYS A 468 11.74 -11.53 15.41
C LYS A 468 10.64 -10.84 16.24
#